data_85aed9c5860369eb55f19534365985fc
#
_entry.id   85aed9c5860369eb55f19534365985fc
#
_cell.length_a   1.000
_cell.length_b   1.000
_cell.length_c   1.000
_cell.angle_alpha   90.00
_cell.angle_beta   90.00
_cell.angle_gamma   90.00
#
_symmetry.space_group_name_H-M   'P 1'
#
loop_
_entity.id
_entity.type
_entity.pdbx_description
1 polymer ?
#
loop_
_entity_poly.entity_id
_entity_poly.type
_entity_poly.pdbx_seq_one_letter_code
_entity_poly.pdbx_strand_id
1 'polypeptide(L)'
;MSRFINNLKRRVAKEQKKIVLPESESRRVLQAAERVQAEGFARPILIGRPQSIVEVASEYQIDMDGIEIIDPETYPMMDNFCEYYAKRRAKKGMTLEEARKVLSENYIFFAACLVAFDIADGMVAGAVATSSEVIRAALQVIGPHPGLSTVSSSFIMITDKPQFGDDGIFVVGDCSVVIEPTPQQLADIAVSCVERARRTAQMLDPKVALLSYSTMGSGAGEEVDRVREAVRLLRDRNVDFEFDGEMQADAALVPRIARQKAPGSTVAGQANVLVFPNLVSGNICYKVLEHLAGATALGPLLQGLAKPVMDLSRGCTPEDITDVIAICCSDAIYMQAEKKRDIAFTSRFEKLDRRVAVENRNISIQFDPEKCKNCTLCRRRCADVMSMTGYYSLESTGDVPICVHCGQCSLTCMFGATTTVSQRDAIQKAIDDPKKIVIFQTAPAVRVALGDEFGLPFGSVVQGKMIAALRALGGDYVFDTNFGADLTIMEEASELLYRMHNKKELLPQFTSCCPSWVEFTEIFFPELIPHLSTAKSPISMLSPMIKTYFAKRMKINPADIVTVCVTPCTSK
;
A
#
# COMPACT_ATOMS: atom_id res chain seq x y z
N MET A 1 -11.83 -23.65 -4.23
CA MET A 1 -10.97 -22.60 -3.61
C MET A 1 -10.78 -21.45 -4.57
N SER A 2 -11.00 -20.21 -4.14
CA SER A 2 -10.78 -19.06 -5.02
C SER A 2 -9.28 -18.89 -5.33
N ARG A 3 -8.97 -18.43 -6.56
CA ARG A 3 -7.58 -18.10 -6.98
C ARG A 3 -6.91 -17.14 -5.98
N PHE A 4 -7.70 -16.24 -5.39
CA PHE A 4 -7.27 -15.28 -4.39
C PHE A 4 -6.68 -15.97 -3.14
N ILE A 5 -7.42 -16.90 -2.53
CA ILE A 5 -6.97 -17.60 -1.31
C ILE A 5 -5.72 -18.44 -1.57
N ASN A 6 -5.65 -19.14 -2.70
CA ASN A 6 -4.46 -19.93 -3.04
C ASN A 6 -3.21 -19.05 -3.18
N ASN A 7 -3.34 -17.88 -3.79
CA ASN A 7 -2.24 -16.92 -3.90
C ASN A 7 -1.85 -16.36 -2.52
N LEU A 8 -2.85 -16.09 -1.65
CA LEU A 8 -2.62 -15.63 -0.29
C LEU A 8 -1.82 -16.66 0.52
N LYS A 9 -2.26 -17.93 0.54
CA LYS A 9 -1.57 -19.04 1.23
C LYS A 9 -0.12 -19.21 0.76
N ARG A 10 0.13 -19.20 -0.55
CA ARG A 10 1.49 -19.26 -1.10
C ARG A 10 2.38 -18.11 -0.64
N ARG A 11 1.82 -16.92 -0.52
CA ARG A 11 2.56 -15.73 -0.07
C ARG A 11 2.95 -15.82 1.39
N VAL A 12 2.01 -16.18 2.28
CA VAL A 12 2.24 -16.24 3.72
C VAL A 12 3.09 -17.45 4.14
N ALA A 13 3.11 -18.51 3.34
CA ALA A 13 3.91 -19.72 3.60
C ALA A 13 5.42 -19.44 3.77
N LYS A 14 5.92 -18.35 3.20
CA LYS A 14 7.33 -17.96 3.30
C LYS A 14 7.77 -17.62 4.74
N GLU A 15 6.85 -17.15 5.58
CA GLU A 15 7.16 -16.71 6.94
C GLU A 15 6.57 -17.60 8.05
N GLN A 16 5.65 -18.49 7.73
CA GLN A 16 5.03 -19.47 8.65
C GLN A 16 4.66 -18.88 10.01
N LYS A 17 3.75 -17.89 10.04
CA LYS A 17 3.34 -17.22 11.28
C LYS A 17 2.68 -18.18 12.26
N LYS A 18 2.86 -17.94 13.56
CA LYS A 18 2.24 -18.65 14.66
C LYS A 18 0.86 -18.08 14.93
N ILE A 19 -0.19 -18.85 14.69
CA ILE A 19 -1.58 -18.43 14.90
C ILE A 19 -2.21 -19.28 16.01
N VAL A 20 -2.68 -18.60 17.06
CA VAL A 20 -3.31 -19.28 18.18
C VAL A 20 -4.81 -19.47 17.97
N LEU A 21 -5.27 -20.67 18.29
CA LEU A 21 -6.65 -21.15 18.14
C LEU A 21 -7.17 -21.58 19.52
N PRO A 22 -7.92 -20.72 20.26
CA PRO A 22 -8.30 -20.99 21.64
C PRO A 22 -9.46 -21.98 21.81
N GLU A 23 -10.19 -22.30 20.73
CA GLU A 23 -11.36 -23.17 20.76
C GLU A 23 -11.01 -24.61 20.34
N SER A 24 -9.97 -25.15 20.95
CA SER A 24 -9.27 -26.37 20.52
C SER A 24 -10.04 -27.68 20.77
N GLU A 25 -11.14 -27.64 21.47
CA GLU A 25 -12.03 -28.79 21.62
C GLU A 25 -13.10 -28.87 20.51
N SER A 26 -13.13 -27.91 19.62
CA SER A 26 -14.01 -27.92 18.44
C SER A 26 -13.43 -28.78 17.34
N ARG A 27 -14.16 -29.81 16.90
CA ARG A 27 -13.80 -30.62 15.73
C ARG A 27 -13.39 -29.79 14.52
N ARG A 28 -14.14 -28.72 14.22
CA ARG A 28 -13.88 -27.84 13.06
C ARG A 28 -12.56 -27.11 13.17
N VAL A 29 -12.22 -26.67 14.37
CA VAL A 29 -10.95 -25.97 14.65
C VAL A 29 -9.78 -26.94 14.53
N LEU A 30 -9.92 -28.18 15.05
CA LEU A 30 -8.88 -29.20 14.92
C LEU A 30 -8.67 -29.62 13.46
N GLN A 31 -9.73 -29.82 12.67
CA GLN A 31 -9.63 -30.10 11.24
C GLN A 31 -8.98 -28.97 10.47
N ALA A 32 -9.23 -27.71 10.85
CA ALA A 32 -8.56 -26.56 10.25
C ALA A 32 -7.08 -26.50 10.63
N ALA A 33 -6.72 -26.79 11.89
CA ALA A 33 -5.33 -26.84 12.34
C ALA A 33 -4.52 -27.92 11.61
N GLU A 34 -5.09 -29.14 11.47
CA GLU A 34 -4.50 -30.22 10.65
C GLU A 34 -4.22 -29.77 9.22
N ARG A 35 -5.21 -29.14 8.55
CA ARG A 35 -5.04 -28.63 7.19
C ARG A 35 -3.96 -27.56 7.08
N VAL A 36 -3.95 -26.60 8.01
CA VAL A 36 -2.96 -25.54 8.05
C VAL A 36 -1.54 -26.11 8.20
N GLN A 37 -1.40 -27.11 9.07
CA GLN A 37 -0.14 -27.82 9.28
C GLN A 37 0.28 -28.60 8.03
N ALA A 38 -0.64 -29.36 7.43
CA ALA A 38 -0.38 -30.12 6.21
C ALA A 38 -0.07 -29.22 4.99
N GLU A 39 -0.77 -28.09 4.82
CA GLU A 39 -0.51 -27.12 3.77
C GLU A 39 0.77 -26.29 4.04
N GLY A 40 1.29 -26.26 5.27
CA GLY A 40 2.57 -25.67 5.65
C GLY A 40 2.67 -24.14 5.52
N PHE A 41 1.55 -23.42 5.49
CA PHE A 41 1.58 -21.97 5.32
C PHE A 41 1.58 -21.17 6.64
N ALA A 42 1.25 -21.83 7.77
CA ALA A 42 1.28 -21.26 9.11
C ALA A 42 1.59 -22.36 10.14
N ARG A 43 1.86 -21.94 11.38
CA ARG A 43 2.04 -22.83 12.53
C ARG A 43 0.86 -22.63 13.49
N PRO A 44 -0.12 -23.53 13.51
CA PRO A 44 -1.23 -23.44 14.45
C PRO A 44 -0.77 -23.76 15.88
N ILE A 45 -1.27 -23.02 16.86
CA ILE A 45 -1.09 -23.27 18.29
C ILE A 45 -2.48 -23.49 18.89
N LEU A 46 -2.69 -24.62 19.53
CA LEU A 46 -3.93 -24.96 20.21
C LEU A 46 -3.84 -24.60 21.70
N ILE A 47 -4.95 -24.14 22.28
CA ILE A 47 -5.01 -23.78 23.71
C ILE A 47 -5.99 -24.69 24.43
N GLY A 48 -5.53 -25.30 25.50
CA GLY A 48 -6.36 -26.16 26.37
C GLY A 48 -5.59 -27.32 26.96
N ARG A 49 -6.30 -28.16 27.66
CA ARG A 49 -5.72 -29.38 28.28
C ARG A 49 -5.33 -30.39 27.19
N PRO A 50 -4.05 -30.80 27.11
CA PRO A 50 -3.59 -31.68 26.05
C PRO A 50 -4.40 -32.98 25.95
N GLN A 51 -4.79 -33.56 27.08
CA GLN A 51 -5.57 -34.80 27.11
C GLN A 51 -6.94 -34.63 26.42
N SER A 52 -7.70 -33.58 26.76
CA SER A 52 -9.01 -33.32 26.16
C SER A 52 -8.92 -33.10 24.65
N ILE A 53 -7.90 -32.37 24.22
CA ILE A 53 -7.66 -32.06 22.79
C ILE A 53 -7.33 -33.36 22.02
N VAL A 54 -6.44 -34.19 22.56
CA VAL A 54 -6.05 -35.49 21.96
C VAL A 54 -7.20 -36.47 21.91
N GLU A 55 -8.06 -36.50 22.93
CA GLU A 55 -9.26 -37.34 22.94
C GLU A 55 -10.21 -36.96 21.79
N VAL A 56 -10.52 -35.68 21.63
CA VAL A 56 -11.35 -35.16 20.52
C VAL A 56 -10.70 -35.45 19.17
N ALA A 57 -9.39 -35.18 19.03
CA ALA A 57 -8.67 -35.45 17.79
C ALA A 57 -8.72 -36.94 17.41
N SER A 58 -8.55 -37.83 18.38
CA SER A 58 -8.61 -39.28 18.18
C SER A 58 -10.00 -39.75 17.77
N GLU A 59 -11.08 -39.22 18.37
CA GLU A 59 -12.46 -39.53 18.02
C GLU A 59 -12.75 -39.25 16.53
N TYR A 60 -12.19 -38.16 16.00
CA TYR A 60 -12.43 -37.75 14.62
C TYR A 60 -11.28 -38.08 13.66
N GLN A 61 -10.28 -38.86 14.10
CA GLN A 61 -9.12 -39.30 13.31
C GLN A 61 -8.33 -38.11 12.70
N ILE A 62 -8.14 -37.03 13.49
CA ILE A 62 -7.41 -35.83 13.10
C ILE A 62 -5.94 -36.02 13.48
N ASP A 63 -5.05 -35.76 12.51
CA ASP A 63 -3.60 -35.82 12.72
C ASP A 63 -3.12 -34.56 13.46
N MET A 64 -2.47 -34.79 14.60
CA MET A 64 -1.96 -33.74 15.49
C MET A 64 -0.43 -33.60 15.40
N ASP A 65 0.24 -34.29 14.48
CA ASP A 65 1.70 -34.26 14.40
C ASP A 65 2.24 -32.87 14.08
N GLY A 66 3.19 -32.42 14.88
CA GLY A 66 3.81 -31.09 14.72
C GLY A 66 2.95 -29.89 15.15
N ILE A 67 1.74 -30.10 15.71
CA ILE A 67 0.88 -29.03 16.22
C ILE A 67 1.20 -28.78 17.70
N GLU A 68 1.56 -27.51 18.02
CA GLU A 68 1.87 -27.07 19.39
C GLU A 68 0.56 -26.95 20.22
N ILE A 69 0.54 -27.53 21.42
CA ILE A 69 -0.55 -27.36 22.40
C ILE A 69 0.00 -26.62 23.63
N ILE A 70 -0.68 -25.56 24.04
CA ILE A 70 -0.34 -24.80 25.25
C ILE A 70 -1.47 -24.98 26.27
N ASP A 71 -1.09 -25.46 27.45
CA ASP A 71 -1.99 -25.59 28.60
C ASP A 71 -1.86 -24.32 29.49
N PRO A 72 -2.95 -23.53 29.63
CA PRO A 72 -2.96 -22.35 30.47
C PRO A 72 -2.65 -22.65 31.95
N GLU A 73 -3.02 -23.81 32.46
CA GLU A 73 -2.83 -24.18 33.89
C GLU A 73 -1.34 -24.33 34.24
N THR A 74 -0.53 -24.82 33.30
CA THR A 74 0.89 -25.09 33.49
C THR A 74 1.81 -24.08 32.81
N TYR A 75 1.26 -23.05 32.20
CA TYR A 75 2.03 -22.11 31.37
C TYR A 75 2.96 -21.22 32.21
N PRO A 76 4.27 -21.21 31.96
CA PRO A 76 5.26 -20.54 32.83
C PRO A 76 5.07 -19.03 32.98
N MET A 77 4.46 -18.35 32.00
CA MET A 77 4.25 -16.91 32.00
C MET A 77 2.85 -16.48 32.50
N MET A 78 2.09 -17.38 33.11
CA MET A 78 0.73 -17.04 33.58
C MET A 78 0.74 -15.85 34.55
N ASP A 79 1.71 -15.76 35.46
CA ASP A 79 1.82 -14.64 36.41
C ASP A 79 2.04 -13.31 35.68
N ASN A 80 2.93 -13.29 34.70
CA ASN A 80 3.17 -12.08 33.88
C ASN A 80 1.91 -11.65 33.13
N PHE A 81 1.13 -12.60 32.61
CA PHE A 81 -0.13 -12.30 31.94
C PHE A 81 -1.17 -11.74 32.91
N CYS A 82 -1.26 -12.28 34.12
CA CYS A 82 -2.13 -11.77 35.18
C CYS A 82 -1.79 -10.32 35.55
N GLU A 83 -0.52 -10.04 35.79
CA GLU A 83 -0.05 -8.69 36.10
C GLU A 83 -0.35 -7.70 34.96
N TYR A 84 -0.06 -8.11 33.74
CA TYR A 84 -0.33 -7.30 32.55
C TYR A 84 -1.81 -6.98 32.41
N TYR A 85 -2.68 -8.01 32.50
CA TYR A 85 -4.11 -7.84 32.33
C TYR A 85 -4.73 -7.04 33.49
N ALA A 86 -4.36 -7.31 34.74
CA ALA A 86 -4.79 -6.53 35.90
C ALA A 86 -4.39 -5.05 35.77
N LYS A 87 -3.18 -4.76 35.36
CA LYS A 87 -2.68 -3.38 35.12
C LYS A 87 -3.51 -2.66 34.06
N ARG A 88 -3.84 -3.31 32.94
CA ARG A 88 -4.68 -2.73 31.90
C ARG A 88 -6.11 -2.44 32.37
N ARG A 89 -6.60 -3.25 33.30
CA ARG A 89 -7.95 -3.15 33.86
C ARG A 89 -8.01 -2.47 35.23
N ALA A 90 -6.91 -1.92 35.72
CA ALA A 90 -6.82 -1.28 37.04
C ALA A 90 -7.89 -0.22 37.28
N LYS A 91 -8.22 0.60 36.26
CA LYS A 91 -9.30 1.61 36.33
C LYS A 91 -10.70 1.00 36.53
N LYS A 92 -10.87 -0.30 36.33
CA LYS A 92 -12.10 -1.06 36.56
C LYS A 92 -12.03 -1.91 37.82
N GLY A 93 -10.97 -1.76 38.63
CA GLY A 93 -10.79 -2.41 39.91
C GLY A 93 -10.36 -3.89 39.84
N MET A 94 -9.84 -4.36 38.69
CA MET A 94 -9.43 -5.77 38.53
C MET A 94 -8.23 -6.10 39.42
N THR A 95 -8.38 -7.15 40.20
CA THR A 95 -7.31 -7.72 41.05
C THR A 95 -6.49 -8.77 40.28
N LEU A 96 -5.35 -9.15 40.83
CA LEU A 96 -4.52 -10.25 40.24
C LEU A 96 -5.25 -11.59 40.30
N GLU A 97 -6.01 -11.83 41.35
CA GLU A 97 -6.78 -13.07 41.52
C GLU A 97 -7.90 -13.19 40.48
N GLU A 98 -8.65 -12.09 40.26
CA GLU A 98 -9.67 -12.01 39.22
C GLU A 98 -9.06 -12.16 37.82
N ALA A 99 -7.91 -11.52 37.56
CA ALA A 99 -7.19 -11.67 36.30
C ALA A 99 -6.78 -13.12 36.05
N ARG A 100 -6.23 -13.79 37.08
CA ARG A 100 -5.89 -15.23 36.98
C ARG A 100 -7.12 -16.09 36.69
N LYS A 101 -8.21 -15.85 37.39
CA LYS A 101 -9.46 -16.58 37.15
C LYS A 101 -9.91 -16.43 35.69
N VAL A 102 -9.96 -15.21 35.18
CA VAL A 102 -10.37 -14.96 33.78
C VAL A 102 -9.46 -15.68 32.80
N LEU A 103 -8.14 -15.61 32.98
CA LEU A 103 -7.17 -16.20 32.05
C LEU A 103 -7.15 -17.73 32.12
N SER A 104 -7.46 -18.34 33.28
CA SER A 104 -7.54 -19.80 33.44
C SER A 104 -8.85 -20.38 32.89
N GLU A 105 -9.98 -19.65 33.04
CA GLU A 105 -11.31 -20.14 32.65
C GLU A 105 -11.68 -19.77 31.21
N ASN A 106 -11.07 -18.72 30.63
CA ASN A 106 -11.39 -18.26 29.29
C ASN A 106 -10.15 -18.24 28.39
N TYR A 107 -10.02 -19.27 27.57
CA TYR A 107 -8.87 -19.46 26.69
C TYR A 107 -8.71 -18.39 25.61
N ILE A 108 -9.78 -17.64 25.26
CA ILE A 108 -9.68 -16.52 24.31
C ILE A 108 -8.87 -15.37 24.93
N PHE A 109 -9.08 -15.04 26.21
CA PHE A 109 -8.30 -14.04 26.90
C PHE A 109 -6.84 -14.47 27.09
N PHE A 110 -6.60 -15.73 27.40
CA PHE A 110 -5.25 -16.29 27.49
C PHE A 110 -4.53 -16.21 26.13
N ALA A 111 -5.20 -16.66 25.05
CA ALA A 111 -4.68 -16.58 23.68
C ALA A 111 -4.37 -15.13 23.25
N ALA A 112 -5.23 -14.17 23.63
CA ALA A 112 -4.96 -12.76 23.38
C ALA A 112 -3.70 -12.27 24.12
N CYS A 113 -3.37 -12.81 25.32
CA CYS A 113 -2.11 -12.52 26.01
C CYS A 113 -0.90 -13.11 25.25
N LEU A 114 -0.98 -14.30 24.69
CA LEU A 114 0.09 -14.86 23.85
C LEU A 114 0.39 -13.94 22.66
N VAL A 115 -0.65 -13.38 22.03
CA VAL A 115 -0.49 -12.41 20.95
C VAL A 115 0.07 -11.08 21.47
N ALA A 116 -0.42 -10.59 22.62
CA ALA A 116 0.07 -9.33 23.21
C ALA A 116 1.57 -9.36 23.54
N PHE A 117 2.09 -10.53 23.94
CA PHE A 117 3.49 -10.73 24.30
C PHE A 117 4.38 -11.22 23.15
N ASP A 118 3.91 -11.18 21.91
CA ASP A 118 4.65 -11.62 20.71
C ASP A 118 5.07 -13.12 20.74
N ILE A 119 4.37 -13.97 21.51
CA ILE A 119 4.57 -15.43 21.56
C ILE A 119 3.83 -16.08 20.37
N ALA A 120 2.65 -15.54 20.04
CA ALA A 120 1.93 -15.83 18.82
C ALA A 120 1.81 -14.56 17.97
N ASP A 121 1.75 -14.72 16.65
CA ASP A 121 1.67 -13.61 15.70
C ASP A 121 0.24 -13.09 15.50
N GLY A 122 -0.76 -13.93 15.78
CA GLY A 122 -2.17 -13.59 15.69
C GLY A 122 -3.07 -14.62 16.33
N MET A 123 -4.36 -14.29 16.46
CA MET A 123 -5.41 -15.16 17.02
C MET A 123 -6.58 -15.28 16.05
N VAL A 124 -7.13 -16.48 15.92
CA VAL A 124 -8.39 -16.76 15.22
C VAL A 124 -9.33 -17.48 16.18
N ALA A 125 -10.50 -16.90 16.45
CA ALA A 125 -11.49 -17.40 17.40
C ALA A 125 -12.92 -17.08 16.93
N GLY A 126 -13.95 -17.60 17.59
CA GLY A 126 -15.37 -17.35 17.28
C GLY A 126 -16.10 -18.51 16.59
N ALA A 127 -15.44 -19.64 16.41
CA ALA A 127 -16.11 -20.86 15.90
C ALA A 127 -17.16 -21.40 16.88
N VAL A 128 -16.98 -21.16 18.18
CA VAL A 128 -17.87 -21.56 19.27
C VAL A 128 -18.34 -20.35 20.06
N ALA A 129 -17.42 -19.48 20.45
CA ALA A 129 -17.68 -18.26 21.22
C ALA A 129 -18.46 -17.22 20.40
N THR A 130 -19.04 -16.27 21.11
CA THR A 130 -19.71 -15.14 20.46
C THR A 130 -18.69 -14.09 19.99
N SER A 131 -19.00 -13.37 18.91
CA SER A 131 -18.18 -12.22 18.45
C SER A 131 -17.93 -11.20 19.57
N SER A 132 -18.90 -11.00 20.46
CA SER A 132 -18.76 -10.10 21.62
C SER A 132 -17.67 -10.55 22.59
N GLU A 133 -17.44 -11.86 22.76
CA GLU A 133 -16.38 -12.39 23.62
C GLU A 133 -15.01 -12.21 22.97
N VAL A 134 -14.90 -12.52 21.69
CA VAL A 134 -13.66 -12.34 20.92
C VAL A 134 -13.25 -10.86 20.89
N ILE A 135 -14.17 -9.96 20.55
CA ILE A 135 -13.94 -8.52 20.53
C ILE A 135 -13.56 -7.99 21.90
N ARG A 136 -14.24 -8.47 22.96
CA ARG A 136 -13.96 -8.08 24.34
C ARG A 136 -12.53 -8.45 24.74
N ALA A 137 -12.09 -9.67 24.47
CA ALA A 137 -10.73 -10.13 24.74
C ALA A 137 -9.71 -9.27 23.95
N ALA A 138 -9.94 -9.09 22.65
CA ALA A 138 -9.08 -8.26 21.79
C ALA A 138 -8.95 -6.83 22.33
N LEU A 139 -10.04 -6.16 22.67
CA LEU A 139 -10.03 -4.79 23.19
C LEU A 139 -9.38 -4.68 24.57
N GLN A 140 -9.64 -5.63 25.47
CA GLN A 140 -9.14 -5.56 26.84
C GLN A 140 -7.67 -5.95 26.97
N VAL A 141 -7.21 -6.90 26.17
CA VAL A 141 -5.83 -7.42 26.23
C VAL A 141 -4.92 -6.72 25.22
N ILE A 142 -5.34 -6.58 23.97
CA ILE A 142 -4.51 -6.03 22.88
C ILE A 142 -4.76 -4.52 22.73
N GLY A 143 -6.03 -4.12 22.56
CA GLY A 143 -6.43 -2.71 22.39
C GLY A 143 -6.39 -2.23 20.93
N PRO A 144 -6.86 -0.99 20.70
CA PRO A 144 -6.88 -0.41 19.36
C PRO A 144 -5.47 -0.07 18.87
N HIS A 145 -5.33 0.01 17.55
CA HIS A 145 -4.10 0.47 16.89
C HIS A 145 -3.82 1.95 17.25
N PRO A 146 -2.56 2.34 17.52
CA PRO A 146 -2.20 3.74 17.71
C PRO A 146 -2.68 4.61 16.53
N GLY A 147 -3.41 5.69 16.83
CA GLY A 147 -3.97 6.59 15.81
C GLY A 147 -5.40 6.26 15.36
N LEU A 148 -5.96 5.11 15.75
CA LEU A 148 -7.37 4.76 15.55
C LEU A 148 -8.10 4.67 16.89
N SER A 149 -9.33 5.17 16.93
CA SER A 149 -10.19 5.09 18.12
C SER A 149 -11.24 3.98 18.02
N THR A 150 -11.41 3.43 16.82
CA THR A 150 -12.50 2.51 16.50
C THR A 150 -11.97 1.15 16.05
N VAL A 151 -12.43 0.10 16.70
CA VAL A 151 -12.33 -1.27 16.22
C VAL A 151 -13.60 -1.61 15.47
N SER A 152 -13.47 -2.11 14.26
CA SER A 152 -14.57 -2.44 13.35
C SER A 152 -14.33 -3.77 12.65
N SER A 153 -15.15 -4.09 11.68
CA SER A 153 -14.97 -5.28 10.85
C SER A 153 -14.98 -4.93 9.37
N SER A 154 -14.40 -5.82 8.57
CA SER A 154 -14.57 -5.80 7.13
C SER A 154 -14.79 -7.20 6.58
N PHE A 155 -15.33 -7.28 5.38
CA PHE A 155 -15.35 -8.49 4.57
C PHE A 155 -14.58 -8.24 3.27
N ILE A 156 -13.89 -9.27 2.81
CA ILE A 156 -13.41 -9.32 1.42
C ILE A 156 -14.45 -10.11 0.64
N MET A 157 -15.15 -9.40 -0.24
CA MET A 157 -16.16 -9.99 -1.12
C MET A 157 -15.53 -10.30 -2.46
N ILE A 158 -15.65 -11.56 -2.91
CA ILE A 158 -15.13 -12.00 -4.21
C ILE A 158 -16.32 -12.39 -5.07
N THR A 159 -16.46 -11.75 -6.21
CA THR A 159 -17.57 -11.96 -7.15
C THR A 159 -17.06 -12.53 -8.49
N ASP A 160 -17.98 -13.04 -9.31
CA ASP A 160 -17.72 -13.47 -10.69
C ASP A 160 -17.85 -12.31 -11.70
N LYS A 161 -17.80 -11.06 -11.23
CA LYS A 161 -18.01 -9.83 -12.02
C LYS A 161 -16.72 -8.99 -12.06
N PRO A 162 -15.72 -9.37 -12.87
CA PRO A 162 -14.42 -8.69 -12.90
C PRO A 162 -14.48 -7.22 -13.34
N GLN A 163 -15.58 -6.80 -13.98
CA GLN A 163 -15.78 -5.40 -14.37
C GLN A 163 -16.10 -4.47 -13.20
N PHE A 164 -16.31 -4.98 -12.00
CA PHE A 164 -16.57 -4.21 -10.79
C PHE A 164 -15.47 -4.44 -9.74
N GLY A 165 -15.23 -3.43 -8.90
CA GLY A 165 -14.20 -3.49 -7.87
C GLY A 165 -12.79 -3.63 -8.45
N ASP A 166 -11.94 -4.40 -7.79
CA ASP A 166 -10.60 -4.75 -8.26
C ASP A 166 -10.62 -6.20 -8.78
N ASP A 167 -10.88 -6.40 -10.07
CA ASP A 167 -11.09 -7.71 -10.71
C ASP A 167 -12.12 -8.59 -9.98
N GLY A 168 -13.26 -8.00 -9.61
CA GLY A 168 -14.35 -8.67 -8.90
C GLY A 168 -14.17 -8.71 -7.38
N ILE A 169 -13.11 -8.13 -6.84
CA ILE A 169 -12.81 -8.11 -5.40
C ILE A 169 -13.20 -6.76 -4.81
N PHE A 170 -13.86 -6.80 -3.64
CA PHE A 170 -14.23 -5.63 -2.85
C PHE A 170 -13.78 -5.80 -1.40
N VAL A 171 -13.50 -4.69 -0.75
CA VAL A 171 -13.47 -4.61 0.72
C VAL A 171 -14.70 -3.84 1.18
N VAL A 172 -15.48 -4.43 2.09
CA VAL A 172 -16.72 -3.82 2.58
C VAL A 172 -16.71 -3.74 4.11
N GLY A 173 -17.15 -2.64 4.68
CA GLY A 173 -17.18 -2.43 6.15
C GLY A 173 -18.09 -1.25 6.55
N ASP A 174 -18.53 -1.15 7.82
CA ASP A 174 -18.55 -2.19 8.84
C ASP A 174 -19.80 -3.07 8.68
N CYS A 175 -19.66 -4.36 8.91
CA CYS A 175 -20.75 -5.32 8.73
C CYS A 175 -21.06 -6.18 9.97
N SER A 176 -20.31 -6.02 11.10
CA SER A 176 -20.54 -6.88 12.27
C SER A 176 -20.17 -6.32 13.64
N VAL A 177 -19.65 -5.10 13.77
CA VAL A 177 -19.15 -4.56 15.06
C VAL A 177 -19.86 -3.28 15.48
N VAL A 178 -19.81 -2.22 14.68
CA VAL A 178 -20.30 -0.88 15.07
C VAL A 178 -21.72 -0.67 14.59
N ILE A 179 -22.69 -0.68 15.52
CA ILE A 179 -24.12 -0.66 15.17
C ILE A 179 -24.49 0.67 14.51
N GLU A 180 -24.26 1.78 15.18
CA GLU A 180 -24.53 3.15 14.72
C GLU A 180 -23.25 3.97 14.83
N PRO A 181 -22.42 4.01 13.79
CA PRO A 181 -21.17 4.71 13.85
C PRO A 181 -21.35 6.23 13.86
N THR A 182 -20.60 6.93 14.69
CA THR A 182 -20.44 8.38 14.61
C THR A 182 -19.67 8.77 13.34
N PRO A 183 -19.68 10.04 12.90
CA PRO A 183 -18.86 10.48 11.76
C PRO A 183 -17.38 10.14 11.91
N GLN A 184 -16.85 10.29 13.13
CA GLN A 184 -15.46 9.94 13.45
C GLN A 184 -15.20 8.45 13.26
N GLN A 185 -16.12 7.60 13.72
CA GLN A 185 -16.02 6.15 13.55
C GLN A 185 -16.15 5.71 12.09
N LEU A 186 -17.03 6.35 11.30
CA LEU A 186 -17.11 6.10 9.85
C LEU A 186 -15.79 6.44 9.14
N ALA A 187 -15.15 7.54 9.51
CA ALA A 187 -13.84 7.91 8.97
C ALA A 187 -12.76 6.89 9.39
N ASP A 188 -12.76 6.40 10.64
CA ASP A 188 -11.85 5.35 11.11
C ASP A 188 -12.09 4.02 10.36
N ILE A 189 -13.36 3.65 10.13
CA ILE A 189 -13.75 2.46 9.36
C ILE A 189 -13.21 2.55 7.92
N ALA A 190 -13.35 3.71 7.27
CA ALA A 190 -12.83 3.93 5.93
C ALA A 190 -11.31 3.72 5.85
N VAL A 191 -10.55 4.31 6.78
CA VAL A 191 -9.10 4.13 6.89
C VAL A 191 -8.75 2.65 7.08
N SER A 192 -9.42 1.97 8.02
CA SER A 192 -9.17 0.54 8.29
C SER A 192 -9.52 -0.36 7.10
N CYS A 193 -10.59 -0.05 6.35
CA CYS A 193 -10.94 -0.79 5.13
C CYS A 193 -9.89 -0.61 4.03
N VAL A 194 -9.31 0.58 3.87
CA VAL A 194 -8.20 0.82 2.93
C VAL A 194 -6.96 0.03 3.33
N GLU A 195 -6.62 0.01 4.61
CA GLU A 195 -5.52 -0.83 5.09
C GLU A 195 -5.76 -2.31 4.78
N ARG A 196 -6.99 -2.81 4.99
CA ARG A 196 -7.39 -4.16 4.61
C ARG A 196 -7.25 -4.40 3.10
N ALA A 197 -7.69 -3.46 2.29
CA ALA A 197 -7.60 -3.54 0.83
C ALA A 197 -6.13 -3.65 0.36
N ARG A 198 -5.25 -2.85 0.94
CA ARG A 198 -3.81 -2.87 0.63
C ARG A 198 -3.11 -4.13 1.15
N ARG A 199 -3.34 -4.49 2.41
CA ARG A 199 -2.63 -5.59 3.10
C ARG A 199 -3.03 -6.96 2.60
N THR A 200 -4.32 -7.22 2.56
CA THR A 200 -4.87 -8.56 2.32
C THR A 200 -5.32 -8.72 0.88
N ALA A 201 -6.13 -7.79 0.37
CA ALA A 201 -6.62 -7.84 -1.00
C ALA A 201 -5.60 -7.36 -2.04
N GLN A 202 -4.49 -6.73 -1.61
CA GLN A 202 -3.40 -6.22 -2.47
C GLN A 202 -3.86 -5.21 -3.53
N MET A 203 -4.90 -4.46 -3.24
CA MET A 203 -5.36 -3.39 -4.10
C MET A 203 -4.33 -2.26 -4.15
N LEU A 204 -3.86 -1.95 -5.36
CA LEU A 204 -2.88 -0.87 -5.57
C LEU A 204 -3.51 0.51 -5.47
N ASP A 205 -4.77 0.63 -5.85
CA ASP A 205 -5.53 1.87 -5.91
C ASP A 205 -6.90 1.73 -5.22
N PRO A 206 -6.94 1.74 -3.87
CA PRO A 206 -8.19 1.68 -3.14
C PRO A 206 -9.03 2.94 -3.36
N LYS A 207 -10.25 2.79 -3.85
CA LYS A 207 -11.24 3.85 -4.08
C LYS A 207 -12.43 3.66 -3.16
N VAL A 208 -12.56 4.55 -2.17
CA VAL A 208 -13.51 4.41 -1.07
C VAL A 208 -14.79 5.17 -1.36
N ALA A 209 -15.90 4.46 -1.42
CA ALA A 209 -17.23 5.06 -1.44
C ALA A 209 -17.88 4.98 -0.07
N LEU A 210 -18.21 6.12 0.54
CA LEU A 210 -19.04 6.19 1.73
C LEU A 210 -20.52 6.17 1.31
N LEU A 211 -21.18 5.05 1.59
CA LEU A 211 -22.51 4.75 1.05
C LEU A 211 -23.64 5.43 1.81
N SER A 212 -24.69 5.77 1.09
CA SER A 212 -25.94 6.30 1.60
C SER A 212 -27.08 6.01 0.61
N TYR A 213 -28.30 6.32 0.99
CA TYR A 213 -29.44 6.41 0.05
C TYR A 213 -29.44 7.72 -0.78
N SER A 214 -28.55 8.65 -0.46
CA SER A 214 -28.34 9.92 -1.15
C SER A 214 -27.06 9.87 -2.01
N THR A 215 -27.00 10.69 -3.07
CA THR A 215 -25.79 10.91 -3.87
C THR A 215 -25.58 12.41 -4.07
N MET A 216 -24.47 12.95 -3.58
CA MET A 216 -24.00 14.33 -3.76
C MET A 216 -25.12 15.38 -3.53
N GLY A 217 -25.85 15.24 -2.43
CA GLY A 217 -26.90 16.19 -2.05
C GLY A 217 -28.31 15.87 -2.54
N SER A 218 -28.54 14.72 -3.15
CA SER A 218 -29.87 14.35 -3.67
C SER A 218 -30.91 14.02 -2.60
N GLY A 219 -30.47 13.73 -1.37
CA GLY A 219 -31.30 13.44 -0.20
C GLY A 219 -30.88 14.23 1.03
N ALA A 220 -31.73 14.21 2.06
CA ALA A 220 -31.48 14.85 3.35
C ALA A 220 -31.89 13.94 4.50
N GLY A 221 -31.26 14.08 5.66
CA GLY A 221 -31.55 13.33 6.88
C GLY A 221 -30.28 13.14 7.72
N GLU A 222 -30.47 12.80 9.00
CA GLU A 222 -29.36 12.63 9.96
C GLU A 222 -28.31 11.62 9.51
N GLU A 223 -28.72 10.52 8.87
CA GLU A 223 -27.79 9.53 8.34
C GLU A 223 -26.96 10.08 7.18
N VAL A 224 -27.58 10.87 6.31
CA VAL A 224 -26.88 11.53 5.20
C VAL A 224 -25.87 12.53 5.73
N ASP A 225 -26.26 13.36 6.69
CA ASP A 225 -25.40 14.38 7.29
C ASP A 225 -24.23 13.73 8.05
N ARG A 226 -24.45 12.58 8.70
CA ARG A 226 -23.40 11.78 9.36
C ARG A 226 -22.36 11.30 8.35
N VAL A 227 -22.77 10.82 7.19
CA VAL A 227 -21.84 10.37 6.14
C VAL A 227 -21.08 11.56 5.53
N ARG A 228 -21.74 12.68 5.26
CA ARG A 228 -21.08 13.92 4.78
C ARG A 228 -20.03 14.42 5.75
N GLU A 229 -20.34 14.40 7.04
CA GLU A 229 -19.40 14.81 8.08
C GLU A 229 -18.19 13.86 8.14
N ALA A 230 -18.39 12.55 7.96
CA ALA A 230 -17.29 11.60 7.85
C ALA A 230 -16.38 11.89 6.65
N VAL A 231 -16.95 12.22 5.49
CA VAL A 231 -16.22 12.64 4.29
C VAL A 231 -15.41 13.92 4.57
N ARG A 232 -16.00 14.90 5.27
CA ARG A 232 -15.30 16.12 5.69
C ARG A 232 -14.10 15.79 6.60
N LEU A 233 -14.29 14.93 7.58
CA LEU A 233 -13.23 14.49 8.50
C LEU A 233 -12.09 13.77 7.78
N LEU A 234 -12.38 12.96 6.76
CA LEU A 234 -11.33 12.33 5.94
C LEU A 234 -10.53 13.38 5.15
N ARG A 235 -11.18 14.41 4.62
CA ARG A 235 -10.49 15.55 3.97
C ARG A 235 -9.58 16.29 4.94
N ASP A 236 -10.08 16.57 6.15
CA ASP A 236 -9.31 17.25 7.19
C ASP A 236 -8.10 16.44 7.66
N ARG A 237 -8.20 15.10 7.66
CA ARG A 237 -7.09 14.18 7.98
C ARG A 237 -6.04 14.07 6.87
N ASN A 238 -6.34 14.58 5.67
CA ASN A 238 -5.46 14.50 4.49
C ASN A 238 -4.95 13.07 4.24
N VAL A 239 -5.90 12.11 4.14
CA VAL A 239 -5.59 10.69 3.90
C VAL A 239 -4.95 10.47 2.52
N ASP A 240 -4.21 9.39 2.36
CA ASP A 240 -3.40 9.06 1.17
C ASP A 240 -4.12 8.16 0.15
N PHE A 241 -5.44 8.19 0.13
CA PHE A 241 -6.28 7.39 -0.77
C PHE A 241 -7.46 8.21 -1.32
N GLU A 242 -8.00 7.78 -2.44
CA GLU A 242 -9.18 8.40 -3.03
C GLU A 242 -10.45 7.96 -2.30
N PHE A 243 -11.27 8.92 -1.93
CA PHE A 243 -12.56 8.68 -1.28
C PHE A 243 -13.57 9.74 -1.69
N ASP A 244 -14.84 9.36 -1.66
CA ASP A 244 -15.93 10.29 -1.90
C ASP A 244 -17.24 9.79 -1.27
N GLY A 245 -18.22 10.65 -1.18
CA GLY A 245 -19.55 10.39 -0.61
C GLY A 245 -20.23 11.70 -0.19
N GLU A 246 -21.45 11.66 0.20
CA GLU A 246 -22.27 10.42 0.25
C GLU A 246 -22.69 9.97 -1.16
N MET A 247 -22.78 8.69 -1.39
CA MET A 247 -23.29 8.18 -2.65
C MET A 247 -24.07 6.86 -2.52
N GLN A 248 -25.01 6.66 -3.41
CA GLN A 248 -25.74 5.40 -3.56
C GLN A 248 -24.84 4.32 -4.15
N ALA A 249 -25.11 3.06 -3.81
CA ALA A 249 -24.31 1.93 -4.29
C ALA A 249 -24.25 1.83 -5.83
N ASP A 250 -25.32 2.17 -6.53
CA ASP A 250 -25.36 2.18 -7.99
C ASP A 250 -24.45 3.26 -8.59
N ALA A 251 -24.37 4.43 -7.93
CA ALA A 251 -23.46 5.50 -8.34
C ALA A 251 -21.99 5.14 -8.01
N ALA A 252 -21.74 4.44 -6.89
CA ALA A 252 -20.41 3.99 -6.54
C ALA A 252 -19.84 2.95 -7.50
N LEU A 253 -20.69 2.06 -8.04
CA LEU A 253 -20.27 0.88 -8.77
C LEU A 253 -20.39 0.98 -10.29
N VAL A 254 -21.39 1.72 -10.80
CA VAL A 254 -21.76 1.68 -12.22
C VAL A 254 -21.32 2.95 -12.96
N PRO A 255 -20.30 2.92 -13.84
CA PRO A 255 -19.75 4.12 -14.49
C PRO A 255 -20.78 4.98 -15.23
N ARG A 256 -21.81 4.37 -15.84
CA ARG A 256 -22.88 5.11 -16.52
C ARG A 256 -23.71 5.93 -15.54
N ILE A 257 -24.02 5.36 -14.39
CA ILE A 257 -24.82 6.01 -13.34
C ILE A 257 -23.99 7.09 -12.64
N ALA A 258 -22.71 6.80 -12.37
CA ALA A 258 -21.76 7.74 -11.81
C ALA A 258 -21.68 9.05 -12.62
N ARG A 259 -21.52 8.95 -13.93
CA ARG A 259 -21.50 10.14 -14.82
C ARG A 259 -22.74 11.01 -14.72
N GLN A 260 -23.87 10.42 -14.40
CA GLN A 260 -25.15 11.14 -14.27
C GLN A 260 -25.37 11.72 -12.88
N LYS A 261 -25.04 10.96 -11.80
CA LYS A 261 -25.34 11.31 -10.42
C LYS A 261 -24.19 12.01 -9.69
N ALA A 262 -22.94 11.74 -10.07
CA ALA A 262 -21.72 12.26 -9.45
C ALA A 262 -20.62 12.60 -10.48
N PRO A 263 -20.87 13.51 -11.43
CA PRO A 263 -19.99 13.75 -12.60
C PRO A 263 -18.61 14.29 -12.25
N GLY A 264 -18.40 14.80 -11.04
CA GLY A 264 -17.10 15.32 -10.59
C GLY A 264 -16.31 14.38 -9.67
N SER A 265 -16.84 13.20 -9.38
CA SER A 265 -16.20 12.26 -8.45
C SER A 265 -15.16 11.40 -9.16
N THR A 266 -13.98 11.26 -8.55
CA THR A 266 -12.92 10.34 -9.01
C THR A 266 -13.12 8.91 -8.53
N VAL A 267 -14.09 8.68 -7.64
CA VAL A 267 -14.41 7.37 -7.03
C VAL A 267 -15.65 6.75 -7.65
N ALA A 268 -16.65 7.58 -7.97
CA ALA A 268 -17.92 7.09 -8.46
C ALA A 268 -17.77 6.26 -9.75
N GLY A 269 -18.43 5.11 -9.78
CA GLY A 269 -18.42 4.17 -10.90
C GLY A 269 -17.22 3.22 -10.94
N GLN A 270 -16.29 3.34 -10.00
CA GLN A 270 -15.08 2.52 -9.92
C GLN A 270 -14.65 2.20 -8.48
N ALA A 271 -15.57 2.37 -7.51
CA ALA A 271 -15.29 2.05 -6.12
C ALA A 271 -14.99 0.55 -5.94
N ASN A 272 -13.96 0.25 -5.15
CA ASN A 272 -13.55 -1.10 -4.75
C ASN A 272 -13.52 -1.28 -3.23
N VAL A 273 -13.70 -0.18 -2.47
CA VAL A 273 -13.91 -0.19 -1.02
C VAL A 273 -15.24 0.50 -0.72
N LEU A 274 -16.15 -0.22 -0.04
CA LEU A 274 -17.50 0.26 0.26
C LEU A 274 -17.68 0.39 1.78
N VAL A 275 -17.95 1.59 2.26
CA VAL A 275 -18.21 1.86 3.67
C VAL A 275 -19.69 2.08 3.89
N PHE A 276 -20.31 1.21 4.69
CA PHE A 276 -21.75 1.29 4.99
C PHE A 276 -22.05 2.31 6.08
N PRO A 277 -23.21 3.00 6.02
CA PRO A 277 -23.58 4.03 6.99
C PRO A 277 -23.89 3.48 8.38
N ASN A 278 -24.25 2.21 8.48
CA ASN A 278 -24.54 1.50 9.73
C ASN A 278 -24.46 -0.01 9.57
N LEU A 279 -24.45 -0.73 10.69
CA LEU A 279 -24.35 -2.19 10.73
C LEU A 279 -25.47 -2.90 9.97
N VAL A 280 -26.70 -2.38 10.08
CA VAL A 280 -27.87 -3.03 9.47
C VAL A 280 -27.72 -3.12 7.97
N SER A 281 -27.34 -2.01 7.32
CA SER A 281 -27.14 -1.98 5.87
C SER A 281 -25.97 -2.88 5.42
N GLY A 282 -24.86 -2.86 6.14
CA GLY A 282 -23.69 -3.68 5.82
C GLY A 282 -23.97 -5.18 6.01
N ASN A 283 -24.57 -5.56 7.12
CA ASN A 283 -24.88 -6.96 7.45
C ASN A 283 -25.90 -7.58 6.48
N ILE A 284 -26.95 -6.85 6.13
CA ILE A 284 -27.93 -7.32 5.15
C ILE A 284 -27.27 -7.46 3.77
N CYS A 285 -26.51 -6.45 3.34
CA CYS A 285 -25.93 -6.39 2.01
C CYS A 285 -24.99 -7.57 1.76
N TYR A 286 -24.00 -7.83 2.63
CA TYR A 286 -23.05 -8.90 2.37
C TYR A 286 -23.72 -10.27 2.34
N LYS A 287 -24.72 -10.53 3.21
CA LYS A 287 -25.47 -11.80 3.20
C LYS A 287 -26.30 -11.98 1.93
N VAL A 288 -26.91 -10.93 1.44
CA VAL A 288 -27.64 -10.95 0.16
C VAL A 288 -26.70 -11.25 -0.99
N LEU A 289 -25.54 -10.60 -1.03
CA LEU A 289 -24.53 -10.87 -2.07
C LEU A 289 -23.98 -12.30 -1.99
N GLU A 290 -23.72 -12.81 -0.80
CA GLU A 290 -23.24 -14.18 -0.58
C GLU A 290 -24.26 -15.22 -1.06
N HIS A 291 -25.48 -15.14 -0.56
CA HIS A 291 -26.48 -16.21 -0.79
C HIS A 291 -27.27 -16.07 -2.09
N LEU A 292 -27.52 -14.85 -2.57
CA LEU A 292 -28.28 -14.64 -3.81
C LEU A 292 -27.38 -14.42 -5.02
N ALA A 293 -26.26 -13.72 -4.86
CA ALA A 293 -25.37 -13.43 -5.97
C ALA A 293 -24.17 -14.40 -6.07
N GLY A 294 -24.07 -15.37 -5.14
CA GLY A 294 -23.01 -16.38 -5.15
C GLY A 294 -21.60 -15.81 -4.89
N ALA A 295 -21.51 -14.65 -4.28
CA ALA A 295 -20.23 -14.07 -3.90
C ALA A 295 -19.61 -14.86 -2.74
N THR A 296 -18.28 -15.00 -2.72
CA THR A 296 -17.58 -15.50 -1.55
C THR A 296 -17.35 -14.36 -0.56
N ALA A 297 -17.82 -14.52 0.67
CA ALA A 297 -17.66 -13.54 1.76
C ALA A 297 -16.60 -14.03 2.74
N LEU A 298 -15.41 -13.43 2.74
CA LEU A 298 -14.34 -13.75 3.69
C LEU A 298 -14.39 -12.76 4.86
N GLY A 299 -14.83 -13.25 6.01
CA GLY A 299 -15.00 -12.43 7.21
C GLY A 299 -15.97 -13.03 8.24
N PRO A 300 -16.29 -12.31 9.33
CA PRO A 300 -15.88 -10.92 9.62
C PRO A 300 -14.40 -10.80 10.02
N LEU A 301 -13.68 -9.90 9.40
CA LEU A 301 -12.27 -9.64 9.66
C LEU A 301 -12.16 -8.42 10.59
N LEU A 302 -11.75 -8.61 11.84
CA LEU A 302 -11.55 -7.51 12.77
C LEU A 302 -10.40 -6.60 12.28
N GLN A 303 -10.57 -5.30 12.45
CA GLN A 303 -9.63 -4.27 12.01
C GLN A 303 -9.56 -3.11 13.02
N GLY A 304 -8.50 -2.31 12.95
CA GLY A 304 -8.26 -1.24 13.92
C GLY A 304 -7.67 -1.72 15.25
N LEU A 305 -7.22 -2.98 15.38
CA LEU A 305 -6.51 -3.53 16.53
C LEU A 305 -5.00 -3.35 16.41
N ALA A 306 -4.31 -3.25 17.56
CA ALA A 306 -2.84 -3.14 17.61
C ALA A 306 -2.09 -4.42 17.17
N LYS A 307 -2.77 -5.57 17.16
CA LYS A 307 -2.26 -6.86 16.68
C LYS A 307 -3.38 -7.68 16.04
N PRO A 308 -3.05 -8.65 15.16
CA PRO A 308 -4.05 -9.42 14.43
C PRO A 308 -4.92 -10.30 15.33
N VAL A 309 -6.20 -10.07 15.31
CA VAL A 309 -7.23 -10.96 15.86
C VAL A 309 -8.34 -11.04 14.84
N MET A 310 -8.77 -12.27 14.52
CA MET A 310 -9.88 -12.52 13.62
C MET A 310 -11.03 -13.19 14.36
N ASP A 311 -12.24 -12.75 14.03
CA ASP A 311 -13.47 -13.37 14.49
C ASP A 311 -14.01 -14.33 13.42
N LEU A 312 -14.69 -15.36 13.85
CA LEU A 312 -15.31 -16.36 12.99
C LEU A 312 -16.84 -16.33 13.15
N SER A 313 -17.54 -16.72 12.11
CA SER A 313 -18.94 -17.08 12.25
C SER A 313 -19.09 -18.42 12.96
N ARG A 314 -20.02 -18.55 13.88
CA ARG A 314 -20.35 -19.86 14.53
C ARG A 314 -20.81 -20.92 13.54
N GLY A 315 -21.20 -20.55 12.34
CA GLY A 315 -21.55 -21.46 11.25
C GLY A 315 -20.39 -21.79 10.30
N CYS A 316 -19.15 -21.32 10.57
CA CYS A 316 -17.99 -21.53 9.71
C CYS A 316 -17.63 -23.01 9.52
N THR A 317 -17.13 -23.34 8.36
CA THR A 317 -16.56 -24.64 8.01
C THR A 317 -15.06 -24.71 8.38
N PRO A 318 -14.43 -25.88 8.41
CA PRO A 318 -12.97 -25.97 8.55
C PRO A 318 -12.21 -25.22 7.45
N GLU A 319 -12.75 -25.17 6.24
CA GLU A 319 -12.22 -24.38 5.12
C GLU A 319 -12.22 -22.89 5.44
N ASP A 320 -13.33 -22.35 5.93
CA ASP A 320 -13.45 -20.93 6.29
C ASP A 320 -12.44 -20.55 7.37
N ILE A 321 -12.26 -21.42 8.39
CA ILE A 321 -11.26 -21.24 9.45
C ILE A 321 -9.85 -21.20 8.86
N THR A 322 -9.52 -22.15 7.97
CA THR A 322 -8.22 -22.23 7.29
C THR A 322 -7.94 -20.97 6.47
N ASP A 323 -8.94 -20.45 5.77
CA ASP A 323 -8.82 -19.25 4.96
C ASP A 323 -8.65 -17.98 5.81
N VAL A 324 -9.38 -17.88 6.93
CA VAL A 324 -9.22 -16.77 7.89
C VAL A 324 -7.85 -16.82 8.59
N ILE A 325 -7.29 -18.01 8.86
CA ILE A 325 -5.92 -18.16 9.35
C ILE A 325 -4.91 -17.56 8.33
N ALA A 326 -5.07 -17.84 7.04
CA ALA A 326 -4.20 -17.27 6.01
C ALA A 326 -4.30 -15.72 5.96
N ILE A 327 -5.49 -15.17 6.17
CA ILE A 327 -5.70 -13.71 6.28
C ILE A 327 -5.01 -13.16 7.54
N CYS A 328 -5.16 -13.84 8.68
CA CYS A 328 -4.49 -13.46 9.94
C CYS A 328 -2.96 -13.43 9.79
N CYS A 329 -2.38 -14.42 9.09
CA CYS A 329 -0.96 -14.45 8.75
C CYS A 329 -0.54 -13.25 7.89
N SER A 330 -1.34 -12.89 6.89
CA SER A 330 -1.07 -11.73 6.04
C SER A 330 -1.03 -10.43 6.85
N ASP A 331 -1.99 -10.25 7.76
CA ASP A 331 -2.01 -9.10 8.66
C ASP A 331 -0.80 -9.08 9.59
N ALA A 332 -0.44 -10.24 10.17
CA ALA A 332 0.73 -10.36 11.03
C ALA A 332 2.04 -9.98 10.32
N ILE A 333 2.22 -10.46 9.09
CA ILE A 333 3.38 -10.13 8.26
C ILE A 333 3.45 -8.62 7.99
N TYR A 334 2.32 -8.04 7.59
CA TYR A 334 2.26 -6.62 7.26
C TYR A 334 2.52 -5.74 8.49
N MET A 335 1.83 -6.00 9.61
CA MET A 335 1.97 -5.22 10.85
C MET A 335 3.37 -5.33 11.46
N GLN A 336 4.01 -6.50 11.35
CA GLN A 336 5.42 -6.68 11.76
C GLN A 336 6.38 -5.93 10.83
N ALA A 337 6.09 -5.90 9.52
CA ALA A 337 6.87 -5.11 8.58
C ALA A 337 6.71 -3.60 8.85
N GLU A 338 5.50 -3.13 9.17
CA GLU A 338 5.27 -1.75 9.61
C GLU A 338 6.02 -1.44 10.91
N LYS A 339 5.90 -2.31 11.93
CA LYS A 339 6.63 -2.15 13.20
C LYS A 339 8.15 -2.15 12.99
N LYS A 340 8.68 -3.00 12.11
CA LYS A 340 10.09 -2.99 11.74
C LYS A 340 10.47 -1.71 10.97
N ARG A 341 9.61 -1.21 10.08
CA ARG A 341 9.78 0.08 9.41
C ARG A 341 9.79 1.22 10.41
N ASP A 342 8.84 1.26 11.34
CA ASP A 342 8.75 2.30 12.39
C ASP A 342 9.93 2.24 13.36
N ILE A 343 10.38 1.05 13.77
CA ILE A 343 11.55 0.90 14.65
C ILE A 343 12.84 1.25 13.91
N ALA A 344 13.05 0.74 12.70
CA ALA A 344 14.18 1.12 11.86
C ALA A 344 14.16 2.62 11.53
N PHE A 345 12.96 3.16 11.37
CA PHE A 345 12.68 4.54 11.08
C PHE A 345 12.89 5.44 12.33
N THR A 346 12.32 5.14 13.50
CA THR A 346 12.51 5.93 14.73
C THR A 346 13.93 5.86 15.26
N SER A 347 14.56 4.70 15.34
CA SER A 347 15.91 4.55 15.85
C SER A 347 16.97 5.22 14.97
N ARG A 348 16.70 5.36 13.69
CA ARG A 348 17.57 5.99 12.71
C ARG A 348 17.39 7.49 12.59
N PHE A 349 16.18 7.99 12.83
CA PHE A 349 15.79 9.36 12.57
C PHE A 349 15.59 10.24 13.82
N GLU A 350 15.70 9.71 15.01
CA GLU A 350 15.97 10.52 16.21
C GLU A 350 17.29 11.30 16.12
N LYS A 351 18.21 10.88 15.22
CA LYS A 351 19.48 11.55 14.93
C LYS A 351 19.53 12.30 13.59
N LEU A 352 18.54 12.18 12.72
CA LEU A 352 18.50 12.82 11.40
C LEU A 352 17.23 13.66 11.26
N ASP A 353 17.41 14.86 10.69
CA ASP A 353 16.33 15.75 10.24
C ASP A 353 15.11 14.99 9.69
N ARG A 354 13.89 15.40 10.04
CA ARG A 354 12.63 14.74 9.65
C ARG A 354 12.31 14.82 8.15
N ARG A 355 13.20 15.35 7.33
CA ARG A 355 13.09 15.45 5.87
C ARG A 355 13.55 14.17 5.16
N VAL A 356 13.23 14.06 3.88
CA VAL A 356 13.84 13.04 3.00
C VAL A 356 15.37 13.24 2.98
N ALA A 357 16.12 12.14 3.05
CA ALA A 357 17.58 12.20 3.03
C ALA A 357 18.10 12.51 1.61
N VAL A 358 18.17 13.80 1.30
CA VAL A 358 18.78 14.33 0.08
C VAL A 358 20.01 15.11 0.52
N GLU A 359 21.16 14.83 -0.07
CA GLU A 359 22.41 15.53 0.22
C GLU A 359 22.34 17.02 -0.17
N ASN A 360 23.05 17.87 0.56
CA ASN A 360 23.00 19.34 0.37
C ASN A 360 23.45 19.84 -1.01
N ARG A 361 24.16 19.02 -1.77
CA ARG A 361 24.63 19.34 -3.14
C ARG A 361 23.97 18.46 -4.19
N ASN A 362 22.76 17.98 -3.91
CA ASN A 362 22.02 17.19 -4.88
C ASN A 362 21.77 18.01 -6.15
N ILE A 363 22.10 17.43 -7.30
CA ILE A 363 22.04 18.12 -8.60
C ILE A 363 20.62 18.28 -9.13
N SER A 364 19.67 17.49 -8.61
CA SER A 364 18.29 17.43 -9.11
C SER A 364 17.27 17.98 -8.11
N ILE A 365 17.53 17.83 -6.82
CA ILE A 365 16.58 18.14 -5.74
C ILE A 365 17.20 19.16 -4.79
N GLN A 366 16.47 20.20 -4.47
CA GLN A 366 16.85 21.19 -3.47
C GLN A 366 15.83 21.21 -2.32
N PHE A 367 16.30 21.57 -1.12
CA PHE A 367 15.51 21.66 0.08
C PHE A 367 15.62 23.03 0.73
N ASP A 368 14.47 23.63 1.02
CA ASP A 368 14.34 24.91 1.72
C ASP A 368 13.80 24.64 3.14
N PRO A 369 14.63 24.74 4.18
CA PRO A 369 14.23 24.47 5.56
C PRO A 369 13.20 25.48 6.09
N GLU A 370 13.16 26.71 5.59
CA GLU A 370 12.24 27.75 6.06
C GLU A 370 10.78 27.44 5.66
N LYS A 371 10.60 26.82 4.51
CA LYS A 371 9.29 26.38 4.03
C LYS A 371 8.82 25.05 4.61
N CYS A 372 9.72 24.27 5.20
CA CYS A 372 9.43 22.95 5.69
C CYS A 372 8.54 22.96 6.93
N LYS A 373 7.38 22.26 6.87
CA LYS A 373 6.45 22.10 8.00
C LYS A 373 6.59 20.76 8.71
N ASN A 374 7.66 20.00 8.44
CA ASN A 374 7.92 18.67 9.02
C ASN A 374 6.75 17.67 8.88
N CYS A 375 5.96 17.79 7.80
CA CYS A 375 4.80 16.93 7.56
C CYS A 375 5.16 15.50 7.12
N THR A 376 6.43 15.22 6.85
CA THR A 376 6.99 13.91 6.48
C THR A 376 6.52 13.31 5.15
N LEU A 377 5.66 13.97 4.37
CA LEU A 377 5.10 13.43 3.11
C LEU A 377 6.18 13.05 2.09
N CYS A 378 7.19 13.92 1.88
CA CYS A 378 8.31 13.64 0.99
C CYS A 378 9.07 12.37 1.39
N ARG A 379 9.23 12.14 2.67
CA ARG A 379 9.89 10.99 3.25
C ARG A 379 9.05 9.71 3.10
N ARG A 380 7.75 9.77 3.40
CA ARG A 380 6.82 8.64 3.14
C ARG A 380 6.82 8.28 1.67
N ARG A 381 6.77 9.26 0.77
CA ARG A 381 6.83 9.00 -0.67
C ARG A 381 8.11 8.26 -1.06
N CYS A 382 9.25 8.67 -0.51
CA CYS A 382 10.54 8.03 -0.77
C CYS A 382 10.62 6.61 -0.15
N ALA A 383 10.19 6.44 1.10
CA ALA A 383 10.26 5.16 1.81
C ALA A 383 9.21 4.15 1.35
N ASP A 384 7.94 4.58 1.29
CA ASP A 384 6.82 3.65 1.15
C ASP A 384 6.47 3.38 -0.33
N VAL A 385 6.62 4.38 -1.21
CA VAL A 385 6.29 4.24 -2.63
C VAL A 385 7.51 3.90 -3.46
N MET A 386 8.62 4.63 -3.25
CA MET A 386 9.85 4.40 -4.02
C MET A 386 10.78 3.39 -3.37
N SER A 387 10.50 2.98 -2.14
CA SER A 387 11.25 1.99 -1.36
C SER A 387 12.75 2.29 -1.19
N MET A 388 13.15 3.56 -1.32
CA MET A 388 14.57 3.95 -1.25
C MET A 388 15.10 4.03 0.18
N THR A 389 14.33 4.63 1.12
CA THR A 389 14.74 4.81 2.53
C THR A 389 14.06 3.83 3.45
N GLY A 390 13.68 2.73 3.24
CA GLY A 390 13.07 1.74 4.16
C GLY A 390 13.70 0.38 4.03
N TYR A 391 14.16 0.07 2.83
CA TYR A 391 14.75 -1.22 2.49
C TYR A 391 16.29 -1.19 2.50
N TYR A 392 16.88 -0.04 2.19
CA TYR A 392 18.33 0.11 2.07
C TYR A 392 18.85 1.07 3.13
N SER A 393 19.97 0.76 3.73
CA SER A 393 20.63 1.58 4.73
C SER A 393 21.91 2.19 4.18
N LEU A 394 22.29 3.38 4.69
CA LEU A 394 23.60 3.96 4.37
C LEU A 394 24.75 3.02 4.70
N GLU A 395 24.62 2.21 5.77
CA GLU A 395 25.59 1.17 6.10
C GLU A 395 25.71 0.10 5.00
N SER A 396 24.58 -0.30 4.37
CA SER A 396 24.61 -1.25 3.26
C SER A 396 25.16 -0.66 1.96
N THR A 397 25.25 0.66 1.85
CA THR A 397 25.76 1.38 0.67
C THR A 397 27.15 2.02 0.90
N GLY A 398 27.79 1.76 2.06
CA GLY A 398 29.10 2.33 2.38
C GLY A 398 29.14 3.85 2.40
N ASP A 399 28.11 4.49 2.98
CA ASP A 399 27.91 5.94 3.09
C ASP A 399 27.65 6.67 1.74
N VAL A 400 27.42 5.94 0.65
CA VAL A 400 26.99 6.55 -0.61
C VAL A 400 25.55 7.03 -0.45
N PRO A 401 25.21 8.26 -0.88
CA PRO A 401 23.84 8.76 -0.85
C PRO A 401 22.90 7.83 -1.63
N ILE A 402 21.75 7.50 -1.03
CA ILE A 402 20.77 6.56 -1.63
C ILE A 402 19.78 7.25 -2.57
N CYS A 403 19.87 8.57 -2.72
CA CYS A 403 18.98 9.32 -3.59
C CYS A 403 19.28 9.02 -5.07
N VAL A 404 18.32 8.47 -5.78
CA VAL A 404 18.39 8.20 -7.23
C VAL A 404 17.79 9.31 -8.08
N HIS A 405 17.66 10.50 -7.56
CA HIS A 405 17.23 11.74 -8.24
C HIS A 405 15.87 11.66 -8.95
N CYS A 406 14.97 10.75 -8.53
CA CYS A 406 13.70 10.49 -9.21
C CYS A 406 12.65 11.62 -9.08
N GLY A 407 12.85 12.61 -8.20
CA GLY A 407 12.01 13.80 -8.04
C GLY A 407 10.66 13.56 -7.33
N GLN A 408 10.32 12.35 -6.91
CA GLN A 408 9.01 12.04 -6.33
C GLN A 408 8.74 12.77 -5.00
N CYS A 409 9.77 13.08 -4.24
CA CYS A 409 9.67 13.88 -3.02
C CYS A 409 9.25 15.33 -3.30
N SER A 410 9.69 15.92 -4.42
CA SER A 410 9.31 17.28 -4.80
C SER A 410 7.86 17.38 -5.26
N LEU A 411 7.36 16.35 -5.96
CA LEU A 411 5.95 16.28 -6.38
C LEU A 411 4.97 16.19 -5.20
N THR A 412 5.42 15.64 -4.08
CA THR A 412 4.58 15.44 -2.88
C THR A 412 4.60 16.64 -1.94
N CYS A 413 5.59 17.55 -2.08
CA CYS A 413 5.77 18.67 -1.17
C CYS A 413 4.84 19.84 -1.49
N MET A 414 3.66 19.87 -0.88
CA MET A 414 2.68 20.97 -1.05
C MET A 414 3.16 22.34 -0.53
N PHE A 415 4.22 22.37 0.29
CA PHE A 415 4.77 23.60 0.85
C PHE A 415 5.92 24.18 0.01
N GLY A 416 6.32 23.49 -1.06
CA GLY A 416 7.45 23.90 -1.89
C GLY A 416 8.79 23.90 -1.14
N ALA A 417 8.90 23.14 -0.04
CA ALA A 417 10.14 23.00 0.71
C ALA A 417 11.12 22.06 0.01
N THR A 418 10.62 21.02 -0.66
CA THR A 418 11.41 20.16 -1.53
C THR A 418 11.00 20.44 -2.95
N THR A 419 11.91 20.89 -3.79
CA THR A 419 11.67 21.27 -5.19
C THR A 419 12.77 20.70 -6.08
N THR A 420 12.53 20.67 -7.38
CA THR A 420 13.59 20.38 -8.35
C THR A 420 14.52 21.57 -8.50
N VAL A 421 15.79 21.30 -8.81
CA VAL A 421 16.77 22.36 -9.10
C VAL A 421 16.38 23.03 -10.42
N SER A 422 16.13 24.34 -10.38
CA SER A 422 15.75 25.10 -11.56
C SER A 422 16.98 25.50 -12.38
N GLN A 423 16.96 25.20 -13.68
CA GLN A 423 17.98 25.66 -14.63
C GLN A 423 17.51 26.87 -15.46
N ARG A 424 16.37 27.48 -15.10
CA ARG A 424 15.74 28.59 -15.84
C ARG A 424 16.68 29.73 -16.10
N ASP A 425 17.44 30.19 -15.09
CA ASP A 425 18.33 31.34 -15.22
C ASP A 425 19.52 31.06 -16.15
N ALA A 426 20.02 29.82 -16.16
CA ALA A 426 21.08 29.42 -17.07
C ALA A 426 20.57 29.36 -18.52
N ILE A 427 19.34 28.90 -18.73
CA ILE A 427 18.69 28.90 -20.05
C ILE A 427 18.46 30.33 -20.54
N GLN A 428 17.91 31.21 -19.68
CA GLN A 428 17.66 32.59 -20.03
C GLN A 428 18.96 33.31 -20.43
N LYS A 429 20.05 33.11 -19.67
CA LYS A 429 21.37 33.66 -20.03
C LYS A 429 21.86 33.18 -21.40
N ALA A 430 21.58 31.93 -21.75
CA ALA A 430 21.96 31.42 -23.07
C ALA A 430 21.12 32.01 -24.19
N ILE A 431 19.83 32.27 -23.95
CA ILE A 431 18.91 32.93 -24.90
C ILE A 431 19.32 34.40 -25.11
N ASP A 432 19.71 35.08 -24.05
CA ASP A 432 20.09 36.49 -24.09
C ASP A 432 21.49 36.73 -24.71
N ASP A 433 22.31 35.70 -24.85
CA ASP A 433 23.64 35.79 -25.47
C ASP A 433 23.55 35.67 -27.01
N PRO A 434 23.76 36.76 -27.78
CA PRO A 434 23.63 36.74 -29.23
C PRO A 434 24.66 35.83 -29.95
N LYS A 435 25.67 35.32 -29.23
CA LYS A 435 26.66 34.41 -29.78
C LYS A 435 26.22 32.93 -29.63
N LYS A 436 25.18 32.66 -28.84
CA LYS A 436 24.71 31.31 -28.60
C LYS A 436 23.53 30.97 -29.50
N ILE A 437 23.47 29.70 -29.87
CA ILE A 437 22.38 29.11 -30.63
C ILE A 437 21.70 28.10 -29.69
N VAL A 438 20.51 28.46 -29.28
CA VAL A 438 19.74 27.66 -28.31
C VAL A 438 18.86 26.65 -29.03
N ILE A 439 19.12 25.40 -28.78
CA ILE A 439 18.41 24.26 -29.42
C ILE A 439 17.66 23.48 -28.37
N PHE A 440 16.33 23.55 -28.44
CA PHE A 440 15.48 22.73 -27.58
C PHE A 440 15.32 21.29 -28.12
N GLN A 441 15.40 20.29 -27.25
CA GLN A 441 15.01 18.93 -27.55
C GLN A 441 13.90 18.49 -26.57
N THR A 442 12.78 18.04 -27.11
CA THR A 442 11.55 17.83 -26.35
C THR A 442 11.24 16.34 -26.19
N ALA A 443 10.99 15.91 -24.94
CA ALA A 443 10.51 14.56 -24.67
C ALA A 443 9.06 14.36 -25.14
N PRO A 444 8.68 13.15 -25.59
CA PRO A 444 7.33 12.85 -26.08
C PRO A 444 6.21 13.20 -25.12
N ALA A 445 6.40 13.00 -23.81
CA ALA A 445 5.39 13.27 -22.78
C ALA A 445 5.02 14.76 -22.68
N VAL A 446 5.95 15.67 -22.97
CA VAL A 446 5.73 17.12 -22.81
C VAL A 446 4.64 17.64 -23.74
N ARG A 447 4.51 17.06 -24.95
CA ARG A 447 3.48 17.47 -25.92
C ARG A 447 2.05 17.17 -25.49
N VAL A 448 1.88 16.29 -24.52
CA VAL A 448 0.59 15.94 -23.90
C VAL A 448 0.41 16.70 -22.59
N ALA A 449 1.41 16.66 -21.71
CA ALA A 449 1.35 17.33 -20.41
C ALA A 449 1.07 18.85 -20.51
N LEU A 450 1.62 19.54 -21.51
CA LEU A 450 1.32 20.95 -21.75
C LEU A 450 -0.16 21.19 -22.09
N GLY A 451 -0.82 20.26 -22.76
CA GLY A 451 -2.26 20.37 -23.04
C GLY A 451 -3.06 20.35 -21.74
N ASP A 452 -2.74 19.44 -20.85
CA ASP A 452 -3.41 19.29 -19.55
C ASP A 452 -3.18 20.52 -18.66
N GLU A 453 -1.94 21.04 -18.58
CA GLU A 453 -1.57 22.22 -17.82
C GLU A 453 -2.29 23.51 -18.28
N PHE A 454 -2.58 23.61 -19.56
CA PHE A 454 -3.33 24.74 -20.12
C PHE A 454 -4.84 24.50 -20.23
N GLY A 455 -5.37 23.51 -19.52
CA GLY A 455 -6.81 23.24 -19.39
C GLY A 455 -7.47 22.72 -20.66
N LEU A 456 -6.72 22.11 -21.58
CA LEU A 456 -7.27 21.41 -22.72
C LEU A 456 -7.81 20.03 -22.27
N PRO A 457 -8.70 19.38 -23.07
CA PRO A 457 -9.15 18.04 -22.74
C PRO A 457 -7.97 17.09 -22.49
N PHE A 458 -8.09 16.26 -21.44
CA PHE A 458 -7.05 15.32 -21.02
C PHE A 458 -6.55 14.47 -22.19
N GLY A 459 -5.22 14.36 -22.32
CA GLY A 459 -4.59 13.62 -23.41
C GLY A 459 -4.46 14.40 -24.73
N SER A 460 -4.77 15.70 -24.76
CA SER A 460 -4.65 16.53 -25.96
C SER A 460 -3.19 16.69 -26.40
N VAL A 461 -2.88 16.32 -27.65
CA VAL A 461 -1.54 16.45 -28.22
C VAL A 461 -1.35 17.87 -28.78
N VAL A 462 -0.46 18.66 -28.18
CA VAL A 462 -0.22 20.06 -28.53
C VAL A 462 1.17 20.32 -29.16
N GLN A 463 1.72 19.36 -29.88
CA GLN A 463 3.08 19.42 -30.43
C GLN A 463 3.38 20.71 -31.19
N GLY A 464 2.51 21.12 -32.11
CA GLY A 464 2.71 22.35 -32.88
C GLY A 464 2.71 23.62 -32.03
N LYS A 465 1.80 23.70 -31.05
CA LYS A 465 1.74 24.81 -30.07
C LYS A 465 2.98 24.86 -29.19
N MET A 466 3.45 23.69 -28.73
CA MET A 466 4.68 23.55 -27.93
C MET A 466 5.90 24.05 -28.69
N ILE A 467 6.06 23.66 -29.98
CA ILE A 467 7.17 24.13 -30.83
C ILE A 467 7.11 25.65 -31.01
N ALA A 468 5.93 26.19 -31.30
CA ALA A 468 5.73 27.64 -31.44
C ALA A 468 6.06 28.38 -30.15
N ALA A 469 5.64 27.87 -29.00
CA ALA A 469 5.97 28.48 -27.70
C ALA A 469 7.48 28.47 -27.41
N LEU A 470 8.18 27.37 -27.66
CA LEU A 470 9.63 27.29 -27.45
C LEU A 470 10.40 28.22 -28.35
N ARG A 471 9.96 28.41 -29.59
CA ARG A 471 10.52 29.43 -30.50
C ARG A 471 10.24 30.86 -30.01
N ALA A 472 9.04 31.11 -29.52
CA ALA A 472 8.68 32.43 -28.97
C ALA A 472 9.46 32.77 -27.69
N LEU A 473 9.90 31.76 -26.94
CA LEU A 473 10.80 31.94 -25.79
C LEU A 473 12.25 32.22 -26.17
N GLY A 474 12.63 32.18 -27.46
CA GLY A 474 13.98 32.46 -27.95
C GLY A 474 14.78 31.22 -28.39
N GLY A 475 14.10 30.10 -28.64
CA GLY A 475 14.76 28.92 -29.21
C GLY A 475 15.00 29.07 -30.72
N ASP A 476 16.22 28.91 -31.15
CA ASP A 476 16.58 28.96 -32.58
C ASP A 476 16.06 27.72 -33.32
N TYR A 477 16.19 26.55 -32.70
CA TYR A 477 15.71 25.27 -33.24
C TYR A 477 15.03 24.44 -32.16
N VAL A 478 14.08 23.61 -32.60
CA VAL A 478 13.37 22.67 -31.73
C VAL A 478 13.40 21.28 -32.37
N PHE A 479 13.97 20.30 -31.68
CA PHE A 479 14.06 18.92 -32.13
C PHE A 479 13.19 17.99 -31.28
N ASP A 480 12.70 16.92 -31.90
CA ASP A 480 11.99 15.85 -31.22
C ASP A 480 12.98 14.78 -30.75
N THR A 481 12.94 14.43 -29.47
CA THR A 481 13.78 13.38 -28.88
C THR A 481 13.49 11.99 -29.49
N ASN A 482 12.36 11.80 -30.19
CA ASN A 482 12.08 10.56 -30.90
C ASN A 482 13.19 10.17 -31.89
N PHE A 483 13.83 11.14 -32.56
CA PHE A 483 14.98 10.84 -33.41
C PHE A 483 16.13 10.20 -32.63
N GLY A 484 16.40 10.72 -31.42
CA GLY A 484 17.39 10.10 -30.52
C GLY A 484 16.95 8.74 -30.02
N ALA A 485 15.62 8.51 -29.84
CA ALA A 485 15.08 7.21 -29.47
C ALA A 485 15.25 6.17 -30.58
N ASP A 486 15.04 6.54 -31.83
CA ASP A 486 15.28 5.65 -32.97
C ASP A 486 16.75 5.21 -33.03
N LEU A 487 17.70 6.14 -32.81
CA LEU A 487 19.12 5.80 -32.72
C LEU A 487 19.41 4.86 -31.55
N THR A 488 18.82 5.13 -30.39
CA THR A 488 18.99 4.28 -29.19
C THR A 488 18.51 2.86 -29.46
N ILE A 489 17.33 2.70 -30.08
CA ILE A 489 16.80 1.38 -30.42
C ILE A 489 17.75 0.62 -31.38
N MET A 490 18.29 1.30 -32.37
CA MET A 490 19.23 0.68 -33.32
C MET A 490 20.50 0.17 -32.62
N GLU A 491 21.06 0.96 -31.72
CA GLU A 491 22.26 0.58 -30.95
C GLU A 491 21.96 -0.53 -29.95
N GLU A 492 20.88 -0.41 -29.16
CA GLU A 492 20.50 -1.44 -28.17
C GLU A 492 20.15 -2.77 -28.82
N ALA A 493 19.43 -2.77 -29.93
CA ALA A 493 19.10 -3.98 -30.68
C ALA A 493 20.35 -4.65 -31.25
N SER A 494 21.29 -3.86 -31.81
CA SER A 494 22.55 -4.36 -32.32
C SER A 494 23.40 -4.97 -31.21
N GLU A 495 23.46 -4.31 -30.05
CA GLU A 495 24.12 -4.82 -28.85
C GLU A 495 23.50 -6.14 -28.36
N LEU A 496 22.17 -6.20 -28.29
CA LEU A 496 21.46 -7.41 -27.88
C LEU A 496 21.79 -8.59 -28.79
N LEU A 497 21.73 -8.41 -30.11
CA LEU A 497 22.10 -9.44 -31.08
C LEU A 497 23.57 -9.89 -30.91
N TYR A 498 24.46 -8.94 -30.68
CA TYR A 498 25.86 -9.24 -30.40
C TYR A 498 26.03 -10.08 -29.13
N ARG A 499 25.35 -9.69 -28.03
CA ARG A 499 25.38 -10.42 -26.75
C ARG A 499 24.78 -11.82 -26.89
N MET A 500 23.68 -11.99 -27.61
CA MET A 500 23.05 -13.30 -27.86
C MET A 500 23.99 -14.29 -28.57
N HIS A 501 24.87 -13.79 -29.43
CA HIS A 501 25.80 -14.65 -30.19
C HIS A 501 27.14 -14.82 -29.47
N ASN A 502 27.68 -13.78 -28.84
CA ASN A 502 29.07 -13.72 -28.41
C ASN A 502 29.27 -13.60 -26.90
N LYS A 503 28.25 -13.14 -26.13
CA LYS A 503 28.37 -12.86 -24.70
C LYS A 503 27.07 -13.21 -23.95
N LYS A 504 26.66 -14.46 -24.00
CA LYS A 504 25.41 -14.95 -23.39
C LYS A 504 25.39 -14.80 -21.88
N GLU A 505 26.55 -14.76 -21.24
CA GLU A 505 26.71 -14.50 -19.79
C GLU A 505 26.26 -13.11 -19.37
N LEU A 506 26.14 -12.15 -20.30
CA LEU A 506 25.64 -10.79 -20.07
C LEU A 506 24.14 -10.64 -20.36
N LEU A 507 23.42 -11.74 -20.52
CA LEU A 507 21.97 -11.74 -20.63
C LEU A 507 21.33 -12.03 -19.26
N PRO A 508 20.15 -11.45 -18.96
CA PRO A 508 19.39 -10.51 -19.79
C PRO A 508 20.08 -9.14 -19.95
N GLN A 509 19.87 -8.47 -21.10
CA GLN A 509 20.29 -7.09 -21.29
C GLN A 509 19.21 -6.15 -20.74
N PHE A 510 19.60 -5.19 -19.90
CA PHE A 510 18.72 -4.13 -19.40
C PHE A 510 18.98 -2.81 -20.13
N THR A 511 17.94 -2.05 -20.41
CA THR A 511 18.09 -0.70 -20.98
C THR A 511 18.71 0.27 -19.96
N SER A 512 19.42 1.28 -20.42
CA SER A 512 20.13 2.28 -19.60
C SER A 512 19.60 3.70 -19.80
N CYS A 513 18.43 3.86 -20.43
CA CYS A 513 17.89 5.17 -20.76
C CYS A 513 17.40 5.99 -19.55
N CYS A 514 17.09 5.35 -18.42
CA CYS A 514 16.65 6.02 -17.18
C CYS A 514 17.85 6.23 -16.25
N PRO A 515 18.29 7.47 -15.97
CA PRO A 515 19.40 7.72 -15.05
C PRO A 515 19.14 7.20 -13.64
N SER A 516 17.93 7.39 -13.10
CA SER A 516 17.58 6.86 -11.78
C SER A 516 17.72 5.33 -11.69
N TRP A 517 17.41 4.60 -12.78
CA TRP A 517 17.60 3.15 -12.85
C TRP A 517 19.10 2.77 -12.87
N VAL A 518 19.89 3.48 -13.65
CA VAL A 518 21.34 3.25 -13.73
C VAL A 518 21.98 3.49 -12.37
N GLU A 519 21.66 4.62 -11.73
CA GLU A 519 22.17 4.98 -10.41
C GLU A 519 21.69 4.01 -9.32
N PHE A 520 20.44 3.57 -9.38
CA PHE A 520 19.93 2.50 -8.52
C PHE A 520 20.75 1.20 -8.67
N THR A 521 21.08 0.84 -9.89
CA THR A 521 21.91 -0.34 -10.17
C THR A 521 23.34 -0.15 -9.65
N GLU A 522 23.93 1.02 -9.87
CA GLU A 522 25.28 1.33 -9.37
C GLU A 522 25.39 1.29 -7.85
N ILE A 523 24.36 1.76 -7.14
CA ILE A 523 24.34 1.83 -5.68
C ILE A 523 24.03 0.47 -5.04
N PHE A 524 23.03 -0.25 -5.56
CA PHE A 524 22.45 -1.41 -4.86
C PHE A 524 22.76 -2.75 -5.52
N PHE A 525 23.05 -2.79 -6.81
CA PHE A 525 23.25 -4.00 -7.59
C PHE A 525 24.43 -3.87 -8.58
N PRO A 526 25.63 -3.51 -8.10
CA PRO A 526 26.77 -3.26 -8.98
C PRO A 526 27.15 -4.47 -9.86
N GLU A 527 26.77 -5.67 -9.45
CA GLU A 527 26.94 -6.89 -10.24
C GLU A 527 26.09 -6.90 -11.52
N LEU A 528 25.02 -6.11 -11.60
CA LEU A 528 24.18 -5.97 -12.79
C LEU A 528 24.67 -4.92 -13.79
N ILE A 529 25.69 -4.12 -13.45
CA ILE A 529 26.24 -3.09 -14.36
C ILE A 529 26.67 -3.69 -15.72
N PRO A 530 27.34 -4.87 -15.80
CA PRO A 530 27.68 -5.48 -17.07
C PRO A 530 26.46 -5.86 -17.92
N HIS A 531 25.30 -6.01 -17.32
CA HIS A 531 24.04 -6.33 -18.00
C HIS A 531 23.32 -5.09 -18.55
N LEU A 532 23.68 -3.88 -18.10
CA LEU A 532 23.15 -2.65 -18.67
C LEU A 532 23.60 -2.47 -20.11
N SER A 533 22.72 -1.91 -20.95
CA SER A 533 23.10 -1.49 -22.31
C SER A 533 24.15 -0.39 -22.26
N THR A 534 25.09 -0.42 -23.18
CA THR A 534 26.09 0.64 -23.36
C THR A 534 25.54 1.87 -24.10
N ALA A 535 24.33 1.78 -24.66
CA ALA A 535 23.69 2.89 -25.34
C ALA A 535 23.28 3.97 -24.33
N LYS A 536 23.46 5.23 -24.72
CA LYS A 536 23.04 6.38 -23.90
C LYS A 536 21.53 6.63 -24.04
N SER A 537 20.97 7.41 -23.12
CA SER A 537 19.55 7.79 -23.23
C SER A 537 19.27 8.58 -24.53
N PRO A 538 18.02 8.54 -25.05
CA PRO A 538 17.65 9.27 -26.27
C PRO A 538 18.07 10.74 -26.29
N ILE A 539 17.91 11.44 -25.16
CA ILE A 539 18.38 12.84 -25.01
C ILE A 539 19.90 12.93 -25.17
N SER A 540 20.64 12.01 -24.53
CA SER A 540 22.10 11.96 -24.59
C SER A 540 22.61 11.46 -25.93
N MET A 541 21.80 10.74 -26.71
CA MET A 541 22.13 10.35 -28.11
C MET A 541 21.89 11.50 -29.08
N LEU A 542 20.80 12.27 -28.88
CA LEU A 542 20.46 13.40 -29.77
C LEU A 542 21.44 14.58 -29.62
N SER A 543 21.89 14.90 -28.41
CA SER A 543 22.78 16.03 -28.16
C SER A 543 24.09 15.98 -28.94
N PRO A 544 24.85 14.85 -29.01
CA PRO A 544 26.00 14.73 -29.88
C PRO A 544 25.66 14.87 -31.37
N MET A 545 24.55 14.34 -31.83
CA MET A 545 24.10 14.47 -33.22
C MET A 545 23.83 15.94 -33.60
N ILE A 546 23.26 16.70 -32.68
CA ILE A 546 23.07 18.15 -32.84
C ILE A 546 24.44 18.84 -32.99
N LYS A 547 25.39 18.55 -32.09
CA LYS A 547 26.70 19.19 -32.05
C LYS A 547 27.69 18.72 -33.12
N THR A 548 27.42 17.59 -33.76
CA THR A 548 28.29 17.05 -34.85
C THR A 548 27.60 17.16 -36.20
N TYR A 549 26.63 16.31 -36.49
CA TYR A 549 25.97 16.21 -37.79
C TYR A 549 25.22 17.50 -38.16
N PHE A 550 24.31 17.97 -37.27
CA PHE A 550 23.52 19.17 -37.54
C PHE A 550 24.39 20.41 -37.60
N ALA A 551 25.31 20.61 -36.65
CA ALA A 551 26.24 21.72 -36.64
C ALA A 551 27.05 21.80 -37.93
N LYS A 552 27.59 20.65 -38.39
CA LYS A 552 28.34 20.58 -39.67
C LYS A 552 27.46 20.94 -40.86
N ARG A 553 26.22 20.43 -40.91
CA ARG A 553 25.29 20.66 -42.01
C ARG A 553 24.86 22.15 -42.10
N MET A 554 24.65 22.77 -40.94
CA MET A 554 24.23 24.18 -40.84
C MET A 554 25.42 25.15 -40.80
N LYS A 555 26.65 24.64 -40.81
CA LYS A 555 27.90 25.44 -40.69
C LYS A 555 27.95 26.29 -39.40
N ILE A 556 27.47 25.74 -38.32
CA ILE A 556 27.47 26.33 -36.98
C ILE A 556 28.65 25.77 -36.19
N ASN A 557 29.34 26.63 -35.44
CA ASN A 557 30.38 26.18 -34.52
C ASN A 557 29.74 25.41 -33.35
N PRO A 558 30.10 24.15 -33.10
CA PRO A 558 29.52 23.35 -31.99
C PRO A 558 29.65 23.97 -30.60
N ALA A 559 30.68 24.84 -30.39
CA ALA A 559 30.91 25.51 -29.12
C ALA A 559 29.86 26.61 -28.83
N ASP A 560 29.20 27.11 -29.88
CA ASP A 560 28.16 28.13 -29.75
C ASP A 560 26.77 27.52 -29.54
N ILE A 561 26.62 26.21 -29.68
CA ILE A 561 25.35 25.50 -29.49
C ILE A 561 25.13 25.18 -28.02
N VAL A 562 23.99 25.64 -27.49
CA VAL A 562 23.45 25.25 -26.19
C VAL A 562 22.25 24.34 -26.43
N THR A 563 22.33 23.07 -26.00
CA THR A 563 21.19 22.13 -26.05
C THR A 563 20.41 22.20 -24.76
N VAL A 564 19.12 22.42 -24.85
CA VAL A 564 18.18 22.48 -23.72
C VAL A 564 17.20 21.35 -23.81
N CYS A 565 17.17 20.51 -22.78
CA CYS A 565 16.24 19.36 -22.71
C CYS A 565 14.95 19.76 -22.00
N VAL A 566 13.82 19.62 -22.69
CA VAL A 566 12.48 19.80 -22.10
C VAL A 566 11.91 18.43 -21.81
N THR A 567 11.96 18.04 -20.52
CA THR A 567 11.62 16.67 -20.09
C THR A 567 11.01 16.69 -18.68
N PRO A 568 10.06 15.79 -18.36
CA PRO A 568 9.55 15.64 -17.00
C PRO A 568 10.52 14.90 -16.07
N CYS A 569 11.61 14.36 -16.58
CA CYS A 569 12.56 13.57 -15.80
C CYS A 569 13.54 14.47 -15.03
N THR A 570 13.50 14.39 -13.70
CA THR A 570 14.37 15.20 -12.83
C THR A 570 15.82 14.72 -12.78
N SER A 571 16.08 13.45 -13.15
CA SER A 571 17.43 12.88 -13.19
C SER A 571 18.20 13.15 -14.50
N LYS A 572 17.57 13.78 -15.48
CA LYS A 572 18.19 14.05 -16.81
C LYS A 572 18.72 15.43 -16.98
#